data_cf7ba642e430773aad9e8757e30ffa20
#
_entry.id   cf7ba642e430773aad9e8757e30ffa20
#
_cell.length_a   1.000
_cell.length_b   1.000
_cell.length_c   1.000
_cell.angle_alpha   90.00
_cell.angle_beta   90.00
_cell.angle_gamma   90.00
#
_symmetry.space_group_name_H-M   'P 1'
#
loop_
_entity.id
_entity.type
_entity.pdbx_description
1 polymer ?
#
loop_
_entity_poly.entity_id
_entity_poly.type
_entity_poly.pdbx_seq_one_letter_code
_entity_poly.pdbx_strand_id
1 'polypeptide(L)'
;IKRARKVAEGEYDPKEYLPVSDKDLDQMYNDLLGYIASVSNPYLKKLLEMFFVQDADFIAKFKVHSAAKSVHHGFIGGLLEHTLSVTKLCDYYAANYECINRDLLITPAIFHDIGKIQEIAPFPVNDYTDDGNLLGHIVIGSEQISVAASKIEGFPDRLLAQLKHCILAHHGELEYGSPKKPSLIEAVAPVSYTHLTLPTTPYV
;
A
#
# COMPACT_ATOMS: atom_id res chain seq x y z
N ILE A 1 17.48 7.08 -35.38
CA ILE A 1 16.41 8.08 -35.20
C ILE A 1 16.79 9.33 -36.00
N LYS A 2 16.03 9.67 -37.05
CA LYS A 2 16.32 10.86 -37.88
C LYS A 2 15.75 12.16 -37.30
N ARG A 3 14.74 12.09 -36.45
CA ARG A 3 14.09 13.22 -35.79
C ARG A 3 13.33 12.76 -34.55
N ALA A 4 13.43 13.48 -33.45
CA ALA A 4 12.62 13.28 -32.25
C ALA A 4 11.99 14.62 -31.84
N ARG A 5 10.75 14.60 -31.34
CA ARG A 5 10.10 15.74 -30.69
C ARG A 5 9.48 15.30 -29.37
N LYS A 6 9.41 16.18 -28.41
CA LYS A 6 8.61 15.95 -27.20
C LYS A 6 7.14 16.00 -27.59
N VAL A 7 6.40 14.97 -27.20
CA VAL A 7 4.95 14.88 -27.42
C VAL A 7 4.23 15.60 -26.28
N ALA A 8 3.14 16.29 -26.56
CA ALA A 8 2.34 16.94 -25.55
C ALA A 8 1.44 15.92 -24.82
N GLU A 9 1.02 16.29 -23.61
CA GLU A 9 0.06 15.50 -22.84
C GLU A 9 -1.25 15.38 -23.62
N GLY A 10 -1.77 14.14 -23.77
CA GLY A 10 -2.96 13.83 -24.56
C GLY A 10 -2.71 13.52 -26.05
N GLU A 11 -1.48 13.69 -26.57
CA GLU A 11 -1.15 13.29 -27.96
C GLU A 11 -0.82 11.79 -28.12
N TYR A 12 -0.74 11.04 -27.01
CA TYR A 12 -0.49 9.59 -27.02
C TYR A 12 -1.25 8.91 -25.87
N ASP A 13 -1.59 7.64 -26.04
CA ASP A 13 -2.09 6.80 -24.95
C ASP A 13 -0.89 6.18 -24.20
N PRO A 14 -0.69 6.50 -22.91
CA PRO A 14 0.37 5.88 -22.12
C PRO A 14 0.33 4.35 -22.11
N LYS A 15 -0.86 3.75 -22.27
CA LYS A 15 -1.05 2.29 -22.30
C LYS A 15 -0.37 1.61 -23.48
N GLU A 16 -0.09 2.34 -24.56
CA GLU A 16 0.64 1.81 -25.71
C GLU A 16 2.14 1.64 -25.46
N TYR A 17 2.68 2.33 -24.44
CA TYR A 17 4.14 2.45 -24.24
C TYR A 17 4.58 2.05 -22.82
N LEU A 18 3.67 2.02 -21.87
CA LEU A 18 3.95 1.71 -20.47
C LEU A 18 3.15 0.48 -20.04
N PRO A 19 3.70 -0.36 -19.16
CA PRO A 19 2.93 -1.45 -18.57
C PRO A 19 1.81 -0.87 -17.70
N VAL A 20 0.59 -1.33 -17.92
CA VAL A 20 -0.62 -0.90 -17.19
C VAL A 20 -1.37 -2.14 -16.72
N SER A 21 -2.06 -2.04 -15.57
CA SER A 21 -2.97 -3.10 -15.11
C SER A 21 -4.03 -3.40 -16.18
N ASP A 22 -4.30 -4.68 -16.39
CA ASP A 22 -5.41 -5.15 -17.26
C ASP A 22 -6.79 -4.92 -16.61
N LYS A 23 -6.81 -4.56 -15.32
CA LYS A 23 -8.04 -4.35 -14.54
C LYS A 23 -8.46 -2.88 -14.59
N ASP A 24 -9.75 -2.66 -14.42
CA ASP A 24 -10.32 -1.31 -14.32
C ASP A 24 -9.91 -0.66 -13.00
N LEU A 25 -9.15 0.44 -13.07
CA LEU A 25 -8.63 1.15 -11.90
C LEU A 25 -9.75 1.78 -11.06
N ASP A 26 -10.81 2.26 -11.69
CA ASP A 26 -11.93 2.87 -10.97
C ASP A 26 -12.74 1.82 -10.22
N GLN A 27 -12.95 0.67 -10.84
CA GLN A 27 -13.60 -0.47 -10.17
C GLN A 27 -12.78 -0.97 -8.99
N MET A 28 -11.46 -1.16 -9.17
CA MET A 28 -10.56 -1.57 -8.08
C MET A 28 -10.56 -0.56 -6.92
N TYR A 29 -10.59 0.72 -7.24
CA TYR A 29 -10.62 1.76 -6.22
C TYR A 29 -11.95 1.78 -5.46
N ASN A 30 -13.07 1.60 -6.16
CA ASN A 30 -14.39 1.48 -5.53
C ASN A 30 -14.47 0.25 -4.63
N ASP A 31 -13.90 -0.89 -5.04
CA ASP A 31 -13.79 -2.08 -4.20
C ASP A 31 -13.00 -1.76 -2.91
N LEU A 32 -11.88 -1.05 -3.03
CA LEU A 32 -11.07 -0.64 -1.87
C LEU A 32 -11.84 0.28 -0.93
N LEU A 33 -12.59 1.25 -1.46
CA LEU A 33 -13.48 2.12 -0.68
C LEU A 33 -14.55 1.32 0.09
N GLY A 34 -15.05 0.23 -0.51
CA GLY A 34 -15.96 -0.70 0.17
C GLY A 34 -15.33 -1.32 1.43
N TYR A 35 -14.07 -1.74 1.36
CA TYR A 35 -13.34 -2.23 2.54
C TYR A 35 -13.14 -1.14 3.59
N ILE A 36 -12.76 0.06 3.18
CA ILE A 36 -12.60 1.22 4.07
C ILE A 36 -13.92 1.54 4.79
N ALA A 37 -15.02 1.56 4.06
CA ALA A 37 -16.34 1.81 4.62
C ALA A 37 -16.77 0.76 5.64
N SER A 38 -16.33 -0.49 5.47
CA SER A 38 -16.63 -1.63 6.35
C SER A 38 -15.84 -1.65 7.66
N VAL A 39 -14.80 -0.82 7.83
CA VAL A 39 -14.06 -0.69 9.08
C VAL A 39 -14.97 -0.08 10.16
N SER A 40 -15.08 -0.77 11.29
CA SER A 40 -15.99 -0.40 12.39
C SER A 40 -15.33 0.54 13.42
N ASN A 41 -14.01 0.39 13.64
CA ASN A 41 -13.26 1.23 14.56
C ASN A 41 -13.21 2.68 14.05
N PRO A 42 -13.78 3.66 14.78
CA PRO A 42 -13.92 5.02 14.28
C PRO A 42 -12.60 5.75 14.04
N TYR A 43 -11.56 5.43 14.80
CA TYR A 43 -10.24 6.04 14.65
C TYR A 43 -9.54 5.52 13.41
N LEU A 44 -9.55 4.20 13.19
CA LEU A 44 -8.95 3.57 12.01
C LEU A 44 -9.69 3.99 10.75
N LYS A 45 -11.02 4.00 10.78
CA LYS A 45 -11.85 4.45 9.66
C LYS A 45 -11.55 5.90 9.29
N LYS A 46 -11.55 6.80 10.27
CA LYS A 46 -11.23 8.22 10.05
C LYS A 46 -9.83 8.40 9.47
N LEU A 47 -8.85 7.64 9.95
CA LEU A 47 -7.48 7.67 9.43
C LEU A 47 -7.44 7.24 7.97
N LEU A 48 -8.11 6.14 7.59
CA LEU A 48 -8.22 5.69 6.21
C LEU A 48 -8.91 6.72 5.31
N GLU A 49 -10.01 7.31 5.79
CA GLU A 49 -10.76 8.33 5.06
C GLU A 49 -9.92 9.59 4.76
N MET A 50 -9.00 9.97 5.65
CA MET A 50 -8.10 11.12 5.41
C MET A 50 -7.25 10.92 4.15
N PHE A 51 -6.75 9.72 3.90
CA PHE A 51 -5.94 9.42 2.72
C PHE A 51 -6.78 9.08 1.49
N PHE A 52 -7.73 8.18 1.65
CA PHE A 52 -8.43 7.54 0.52
C PHE A 52 -9.77 8.17 0.17
N VAL A 53 -10.22 9.21 0.89
CA VAL A 53 -11.49 9.90 0.60
C VAL A 53 -11.30 11.41 0.54
N GLN A 54 -10.45 11.98 1.40
CA GLN A 54 -10.35 13.43 1.57
C GLN A 54 -9.16 14.04 0.81
N ASP A 55 -8.09 13.29 0.60
CA ASP A 55 -6.88 13.78 -0.07
C ASP A 55 -6.89 13.42 -1.56
N ALA A 56 -7.42 14.33 -2.38
CA ALA A 56 -7.54 14.13 -3.81
C ALA A 56 -6.19 13.94 -4.53
N ASP A 57 -5.13 14.60 -4.04
CA ASP A 57 -3.78 14.48 -4.62
C ASP A 57 -3.18 13.10 -4.31
N PHE A 58 -3.30 12.64 -3.07
CA PHE A 58 -2.90 11.28 -2.69
C PHE A 58 -3.66 10.22 -3.50
N ILE A 59 -4.98 10.35 -3.62
CA ILE A 59 -5.84 9.42 -4.36
C ILE A 59 -5.40 9.32 -5.83
N ALA A 60 -5.19 10.46 -6.48
CA ALA A 60 -4.77 10.49 -7.88
C ALA A 60 -3.43 9.78 -8.09
N LYS A 61 -2.46 10.00 -7.20
CA LYS A 61 -1.16 9.34 -7.24
C LYS A 61 -1.28 7.84 -6.95
N PHE A 62 -1.99 7.47 -5.87
CA PHE A 62 -2.15 6.08 -5.44
C PHE A 62 -2.75 5.19 -6.53
N LYS A 63 -3.78 5.68 -7.25
CA LYS A 63 -4.47 4.94 -8.30
C LYS A 63 -3.58 4.54 -9.47
N VAL A 64 -2.59 5.36 -9.80
CA VAL A 64 -1.74 5.13 -10.97
C VAL A 64 -0.31 4.69 -10.63
N HIS A 65 0.05 4.65 -9.35
CA HIS A 65 1.41 4.32 -8.93
C HIS A 65 1.74 2.85 -9.13
N SER A 66 3.03 2.57 -9.39
CA SER A 66 3.55 1.20 -9.39
C SER A 66 3.83 0.71 -7.97
N ALA A 67 3.75 -0.59 -7.76
CA ALA A 67 4.13 -1.19 -6.48
C ALA A 67 5.62 -1.57 -6.42
N ALA A 68 6.35 -1.53 -7.55
CA ALA A 68 7.76 -1.92 -7.61
C ALA A 68 8.46 -1.30 -8.82
N LYS A 69 9.79 -1.21 -8.75
CA LYS A 69 10.62 -0.73 -9.86
C LYS A 69 10.60 -1.66 -11.08
N SER A 70 10.69 -2.99 -10.89
CA SER A 70 10.93 -3.94 -12.00
C SER A 70 10.39 -5.35 -11.79
N VAL A 71 9.71 -5.62 -10.68
CA VAL A 71 9.13 -6.95 -10.36
C VAL A 71 7.61 -6.87 -10.27
N HIS A 72 6.95 -7.85 -9.67
CA HIS A 72 5.50 -7.94 -9.58
C HIS A 72 4.84 -6.59 -9.26
N HIS A 73 3.78 -6.25 -10.01
CA HIS A 73 3.05 -4.98 -9.95
C HIS A 73 3.86 -3.71 -10.28
N GLY A 74 4.99 -3.85 -11.02
CA GLY A 74 5.79 -2.74 -11.56
C GLY A 74 5.13 -2.09 -12.80
N PHE A 75 3.86 -1.73 -12.72
CA PHE A 75 3.06 -1.14 -13.79
C PHE A 75 2.10 -0.07 -13.24
N ILE A 76 1.53 0.72 -14.14
CA ILE A 76 0.53 1.75 -13.78
C ILE A 76 -0.68 1.08 -13.13
N GLY A 77 -1.04 1.51 -11.92
CA GLY A 77 -2.09 0.92 -11.11
C GLY A 77 -1.67 -0.29 -10.28
N GLY A 78 -0.38 -0.67 -10.35
CA GLY A 78 0.16 -1.83 -9.62
C GLY A 78 0.04 -1.71 -8.11
N LEU A 79 0.24 -0.50 -7.55
CA LEU A 79 0.09 -0.27 -6.11
C LEU A 79 -1.35 -0.48 -5.63
N LEU A 80 -2.33 0.02 -6.38
CA LEU A 80 -3.75 -0.19 -6.08
C LEU A 80 -4.13 -1.67 -6.19
N GLU A 81 -3.69 -2.33 -7.26
CA GLU A 81 -3.98 -3.75 -7.48
C GLU A 81 -3.38 -4.63 -6.39
N HIS A 82 -2.13 -4.38 -6.02
CA HIS A 82 -1.45 -5.07 -4.92
C HIS A 82 -2.19 -4.87 -3.60
N THR A 83 -2.43 -3.62 -3.22
CA THR A 83 -3.12 -3.26 -1.97
C THR A 83 -4.50 -3.91 -1.88
N LEU A 84 -5.29 -3.86 -2.96
CA LEU A 84 -6.60 -4.49 -2.98
C LEU A 84 -6.52 -6.01 -2.85
N SER A 85 -5.56 -6.64 -3.51
CA SER A 85 -5.37 -8.09 -3.45
C SER A 85 -5.01 -8.55 -2.03
N VAL A 86 -4.09 -7.85 -1.38
CA VAL A 86 -3.71 -8.11 0.02
C VAL A 86 -4.91 -7.88 0.95
N THR A 87 -5.65 -6.79 0.75
CA THR A 87 -6.84 -6.48 1.57
C THR A 87 -7.91 -7.57 1.45
N LYS A 88 -8.22 -8.05 0.24
CA LYS A 88 -9.18 -9.15 0.00
C LYS A 88 -8.79 -10.41 0.75
N LEU A 89 -7.51 -10.71 0.76
CA LEU A 89 -6.99 -11.90 1.42
C LEU A 89 -7.01 -11.76 2.95
N CYS A 90 -6.66 -10.60 3.47
CA CYS A 90 -6.78 -10.28 4.90
C CYS A 90 -8.25 -10.36 5.37
N ASP A 91 -9.20 -9.89 4.56
CA ASP A 91 -10.62 -9.99 4.85
C ASP A 91 -11.09 -11.45 4.91
N TYR A 92 -10.64 -12.28 3.96
CA TYR A 92 -10.91 -13.72 3.98
C TYR A 92 -10.39 -14.39 5.26
N TYR A 93 -9.17 -14.06 5.70
CA TYR A 93 -8.63 -14.59 6.96
C TYR A 93 -9.44 -14.13 8.17
N ALA A 94 -9.77 -12.85 8.24
CA ALA A 94 -10.56 -12.32 9.35
C ALA A 94 -11.96 -12.96 9.44
N ALA A 95 -12.55 -13.32 8.30
CA ALA A 95 -13.84 -14.02 8.26
C ALA A 95 -13.77 -15.49 8.71
N ASN A 96 -12.59 -16.12 8.63
CA ASN A 96 -12.43 -17.55 8.93
C ASN A 96 -11.73 -17.83 10.27
N TYR A 97 -11.17 -16.81 10.92
CA TYR A 97 -10.42 -16.97 12.19
C TYR A 97 -10.90 -15.94 13.21
N GLU A 98 -11.72 -16.38 14.16
CA GLU A 98 -12.35 -15.53 15.19
C GLU A 98 -11.35 -14.79 16.09
N CYS A 99 -10.12 -15.29 16.22
CA CYS A 99 -9.08 -14.64 17.03
C CYS A 99 -8.51 -13.37 16.38
N ILE A 100 -8.83 -13.10 15.10
CA ILE A 100 -8.29 -11.98 14.37
C ILE A 100 -9.16 -10.73 14.58
N ASN A 101 -8.52 -9.63 14.99
CA ASN A 101 -9.16 -8.33 14.94
C ASN A 101 -9.17 -7.83 13.50
N ARG A 102 -10.33 -7.94 12.83
CA ARG A 102 -10.51 -7.60 11.43
C ARG A 102 -10.08 -6.17 11.10
N ASP A 103 -10.50 -5.20 11.89
CA ASP A 103 -10.17 -3.79 11.62
C ASP A 103 -8.67 -3.53 11.74
N LEU A 104 -8.02 -4.18 12.72
CA LEU A 104 -6.58 -4.09 12.91
C LEU A 104 -5.79 -4.90 11.86
N LEU A 105 -6.43 -5.81 11.12
CA LEU A 105 -5.81 -6.53 10.00
C LEU A 105 -6.01 -5.77 8.67
N ILE A 106 -7.23 -5.29 8.40
CA ILE A 106 -7.57 -4.60 7.15
C ILE A 106 -6.87 -3.24 7.04
N THR A 107 -6.81 -2.48 8.13
CA THR A 107 -6.20 -1.15 8.10
C THR A 107 -4.72 -1.18 7.72
N PRO A 108 -3.84 -1.96 8.34
CA PRO A 108 -2.46 -2.07 7.88
C PRO A 108 -2.35 -2.72 6.49
N ALA A 109 -3.26 -3.61 6.10
CA ALA A 109 -3.30 -4.16 4.75
C ALA A 109 -3.48 -3.07 3.69
N ILE A 110 -4.28 -2.05 3.99
CA ILE A 110 -4.47 -0.91 3.09
C ILE A 110 -3.29 0.06 3.13
N PHE A 111 -2.65 0.22 4.30
CA PHE A 111 -1.60 1.22 4.50
C PHE A 111 -0.17 0.73 4.26
N HIS A 112 0.10 -0.58 4.20
CA HIS A 112 1.46 -1.10 4.29
C HIS A 112 2.44 -0.49 3.29
N ASP A 113 1.96 -0.21 2.10
CA ASP A 113 2.75 0.22 0.96
C ASP A 113 2.52 1.69 0.54
N ILE A 114 1.79 2.50 1.33
CA ILE A 114 1.51 3.90 0.93
C ILE A 114 2.78 4.74 0.75
N GLY A 115 3.84 4.43 1.49
CA GLY A 115 5.12 5.10 1.37
C GLY A 115 5.77 4.94 0.00
N LYS A 116 5.38 3.95 -0.80
CA LYS A 116 5.89 3.75 -2.17
C LYS A 116 5.60 4.92 -3.10
N ILE A 117 4.55 5.71 -2.83
CA ILE A 117 4.26 6.92 -3.59
C ILE A 117 5.41 7.94 -3.49
N GLN A 118 6.15 7.95 -2.39
CA GLN A 118 7.33 8.81 -2.19
C GLN A 118 8.64 8.06 -2.46
N GLU A 119 8.67 6.75 -2.21
CA GLU A 119 9.84 5.90 -2.43
C GLU A 119 10.20 5.77 -3.91
N ILE A 120 9.20 5.65 -4.79
CA ILE A 120 9.39 5.39 -6.22
C ILE A 120 8.88 6.61 -7.00
N ALA A 121 9.69 7.12 -7.91
CA ALA A 121 9.27 8.17 -8.84
C ALA A 121 8.19 7.63 -9.80
N PRO A 122 7.17 8.44 -10.16
CA PRO A 122 6.12 7.99 -11.07
C PRO A 122 6.67 7.64 -12.45
N PHE A 123 5.89 6.87 -13.22
CA PHE A 123 6.19 6.66 -14.63
C PHE A 123 6.33 7.97 -15.41
N PRO A 124 7.21 8.05 -16.41
CA PRO A 124 7.99 6.94 -17.01
C PRO A 124 9.32 6.63 -16.32
N VAL A 125 9.69 7.32 -15.25
CA VAL A 125 10.98 7.11 -14.56
C VAL A 125 10.99 5.79 -13.81
N ASN A 126 9.99 5.56 -12.96
CA ASN A 126 9.79 4.35 -12.17
C ASN A 126 11.08 3.83 -11.50
N ASP A 127 11.81 4.71 -10.84
CA ASP A 127 13.05 4.41 -10.12
C ASP A 127 13.00 4.99 -8.69
N TYR A 128 13.87 4.52 -7.81
CA TYR A 128 13.92 5.02 -6.44
C TYR A 128 14.26 6.50 -6.40
N THR A 129 13.53 7.23 -5.57
CA THR A 129 13.85 8.63 -5.21
C THR A 129 15.00 8.67 -4.20
N ASP A 130 15.51 9.87 -3.89
CA ASP A 130 16.49 10.04 -2.82
C ASP A 130 15.92 9.60 -1.46
N ASP A 131 14.67 9.98 -1.16
CA ASP A 131 13.99 9.55 0.06
C ASP A 131 13.76 8.04 0.08
N GLY A 132 13.45 7.44 -1.07
CA GLY A 132 13.31 6.00 -1.22
C GLY A 132 14.60 5.24 -0.90
N ASN A 133 15.73 5.75 -1.37
CA ASN A 133 17.05 5.16 -1.11
C ASN A 133 17.51 5.36 0.34
N LEU A 134 17.14 6.47 0.99
CA LEU A 134 17.59 6.81 2.34
C LEU A 134 16.69 6.21 3.43
N LEU A 135 15.39 6.20 3.24
CA LEU A 135 14.40 5.83 4.27
C LEU A 135 13.62 4.56 3.93
N GLY A 136 13.24 4.39 2.66
CA GLY A 136 12.37 3.32 2.20
C GLY A 136 10.89 3.52 2.59
N HIS A 137 9.98 2.86 1.86
CA HIS A 137 8.53 3.04 2.00
C HIS A 137 7.99 2.69 3.39
N ILE A 138 8.62 1.74 4.10
CA ILE A 138 8.18 1.31 5.44
C ILE A 138 8.27 2.46 6.43
N VAL A 139 9.41 3.14 6.48
CA VAL A 139 9.64 4.28 7.37
C VAL A 139 8.76 5.45 6.94
N ILE A 140 8.78 5.80 5.65
CA ILE A 140 7.98 6.87 5.06
C ILE A 140 6.49 6.68 5.38
N GLY A 141 5.94 5.48 5.12
CA GLY A 141 4.54 5.17 5.41
C GLY A 141 4.20 5.25 6.89
N SER A 142 5.08 4.74 7.77
CA SER A 142 4.90 4.81 9.22
C SER A 142 4.88 6.26 9.74
N GLU A 143 5.70 7.14 9.16
CA GLU A 143 5.71 8.58 9.50
C GLU A 143 4.44 9.29 9.02
N GLN A 144 4.04 9.06 7.77
CA GLN A 144 2.81 9.62 7.21
C GLN A 144 1.59 9.27 8.08
N ILE A 145 1.47 8.01 8.51
CA ILE A 145 0.41 7.56 9.39
C ILE A 145 0.48 8.23 10.77
N SER A 146 1.67 8.38 11.33
CA SER A 146 1.86 9.03 12.63
C SER A 146 1.42 10.50 12.58
N VAL A 147 1.80 11.21 11.53
CA VAL A 147 1.40 12.61 11.29
C VAL A 147 -0.12 12.72 11.07
N ALA A 148 -0.73 11.81 10.34
CA ALA A 148 -2.18 11.83 10.13
C ALA A 148 -2.95 11.49 11.40
N ALA A 149 -2.53 10.47 12.15
CA ALA A 149 -3.15 10.08 13.42
C ALA A 149 -3.10 11.21 14.46
N SER A 150 -2.03 12.00 14.51
CA SER A 150 -1.92 13.15 15.43
C SER A 150 -2.95 14.24 15.18
N LYS A 151 -3.56 14.29 13.98
CA LYS A 151 -4.64 15.22 13.64
C LYS A 151 -6.03 14.71 14.05
N ILE A 152 -6.12 13.47 14.51
CA ILE A 152 -7.37 12.87 14.98
C ILE A 152 -7.42 12.99 16.51
N GLU A 153 -8.31 13.82 17.01
CA GLU A 153 -8.48 14.03 18.46
C GLU A 153 -8.79 12.70 19.16
N GLY A 154 -8.04 12.43 20.24
CA GLY A 154 -8.25 11.23 21.04
C GLY A 154 -7.84 9.91 20.38
N PHE A 155 -7.04 9.94 19.31
CA PHE A 155 -6.52 8.69 18.71
C PHE A 155 -5.73 7.92 19.75
N PRO A 156 -6.08 6.65 20.06
CA PRO A 156 -5.42 5.92 21.15
C PRO A 156 -3.97 5.56 20.78
N ASP A 157 -3.02 5.93 21.66
CA ASP A 157 -1.59 5.65 21.45
C ASP A 157 -1.29 4.17 21.22
N ARG A 158 -1.97 3.28 21.97
CA ARG A 158 -1.80 1.83 21.81
C ARG A 158 -2.26 1.36 20.43
N LEU A 159 -3.36 1.90 19.91
CA LEU A 159 -3.87 1.54 18.58
C LEU A 159 -2.90 2.01 17.49
N LEU A 160 -2.34 3.22 17.64
CA LEU A 160 -1.31 3.72 16.74
C LEU A 160 -0.05 2.84 16.77
N ALA A 161 0.39 2.45 17.96
CA ALA A 161 1.56 1.58 18.11
C ALA A 161 1.34 0.21 17.45
N GLN A 162 0.14 -0.39 17.59
CA GLN A 162 -0.21 -1.65 16.93
C GLN A 162 -0.24 -1.52 15.41
N LEU A 163 -0.85 -0.46 14.89
CA LEU A 163 -0.87 -0.18 13.46
C LEU A 163 0.54 -0.01 12.90
N LYS A 164 1.35 0.81 13.54
CA LYS A 164 2.76 1.01 13.15
C LYS A 164 3.57 -0.28 13.22
N HIS A 165 3.37 -1.09 14.26
CA HIS A 165 4.03 -2.38 14.37
C HIS A 165 3.74 -3.28 13.16
N CYS A 166 2.48 -3.39 12.74
CA CYS A 166 2.11 -4.16 11.56
C CYS A 166 2.81 -3.64 10.30
N ILE A 167 2.87 -2.31 10.13
CA ILE A 167 3.53 -1.70 8.96
C ILE A 167 5.05 -1.91 9.01
N LEU A 168 5.69 -1.68 10.16
CA LEU A 168 7.13 -1.87 10.30
C LEU A 168 7.57 -3.33 10.17
N ALA A 169 6.68 -4.28 10.43
CA ALA A 169 6.98 -5.71 10.42
C ALA A 169 6.45 -6.46 9.18
N HIS A 170 5.80 -5.77 8.23
CA HIS A 170 5.07 -6.46 7.15
C HIS A 170 5.98 -7.24 6.18
N HIS A 171 7.25 -6.90 6.04
CA HIS A 171 8.21 -7.71 5.28
C HIS A 171 8.62 -9.00 6.02
N GLY A 172 8.29 -9.16 7.30
CA GLY A 172 8.43 -10.39 8.06
C GLY A 172 9.83 -10.72 8.58
N GLU A 173 10.89 -10.32 7.88
CA GLU A 173 12.27 -10.65 8.21
C GLU A 173 13.06 -9.42 8.63
N LEU A 174 13.97 -9.60 9.61
CA LEU A 174 14.88 -8.53 10.08
C LEU A 174 15.74 -7.96 8.95
N GLU A 175 16.12 -8.80 7.98
CA GLU A 175 16.92 -8.41 6.82
C GLU A 175 16.21 -7.40 5.92
N TYR A 176 14.88 -7.39 5.95
CA TYR A 176 14.03 -6.45 5.21
C TYR A 176 13.55 -5.26 6.08
N GLY A 177 14.19 -5.03 7.22
CA GLY A 177 13.93 -3.88 8.09
C GLY A 177 12.87 -4.10 9.16
N SER A 178 12.36 -5.32 9.34
CA SER A 178 11.39 -5.63 10.39
C SER A 178 12.05 -5.55 11.77
N PRO A 179 11.62 -4.64 12.69
CA PRO A 179 12.29 -4.43 13.95
C PRO A 179 12.05 -5.54 14.96
N LYS A 180 10.98 -6.29 14.85
CA LYS A 180 10.58 -7.40 15.75
C LYS A 180 9.65 -8.36 15.04
N LYS A 181 9.66 -9.63 15.49
CA LYS A 181 8.60 -10.57 15.13
C LYS A 181 7.30 -10.11 15.81
N PRO A 182 6.18 -10.05 15.09
CA PRO A 182 4.90 -9.68 15.67
C PRO A 182 4.44 -10.69 16.72
N SER A 183 3.59 -10.25 17.65
CA SER A 183 2.88 -11.14 18.56
C SER A 183 1.92 -12.05 17.80
N LEU A 184 1.42 -13.12 18.45
CA LEU A 184 0.61 -14.16 17.78
C LEU A 184 -0.63 -13.58 17.06
N ILE A 185 -1.26 -12.54 17.61
CA ILE A 185 -2.45 -11.90 17.02
C ILE A 185 -2.05 -10.92 15.90
N GLU A 186 -0.92 -10.25 16.07
CA GLU A 186 -0.37 -9.29 15.11
C GLU A 186 0.45 -10.00 14.03
N ALA A 187 0.90 -11.23 14.29
CA ALA A 187 1.65 -12.07 13.37
C ALA A 187 0.82 -12.51 12.16
N VAL A 188 -0.49 -12.59 12.29
CA VAL A 188 -1.34 -13.02 11.18
C VAL A 188 -1.31 -11.97 10.06
N ALA A 189 -1.23 -10.68 10.38
CA ALA A 189 -1.13 -9.66 9.34
C ALA A 189 0.16 -9.80 8.52
N PRO A 190 1.38 -9.71 9.09
CA PRO A 190 2.61 -9.85 8.31
C PRO A 190 2.79 -11.22 7.66
N VAL A 191 2.43 -12.30 8.34
CA VAL A 191 2.52 -13.65 7.78
C VAL A 191 1.57 -13.81 6.60
N SER A 192 0.39 -13.23 6.66
CA SER A 192 -0.51 -13.17 5.50
C SER A 192 0.14 -12.45 4.33
N TYR A 193 0.85 -11.35 4.55
CA TYR A 193 1.56 -10.66 3.50
C TYR A 193 2.69 -11.47 2.90
N THR A 194 3.59 -11.99 3.72
CA THR A 194 4.79 -12.68 3.24
C THR A 194 4.49 -14.02 2.59
N HIS A 195 3.50 -14.74 3.06
CA HIS A 195 3.11 -16.03 2.47
C HIS A 195 2.16 -15.91 1.28
N LEU A 196 1.46 -14.81 1.15
CA LEU A 196 0.47 -14.61 0.10
C LEU A 196 1.01 -13.77 -1.06
N THR A 197 2.04 -13.01 -0.83
CA THR A 197 2.88 -12.43 -1.87
C THR A 197 4.05 -13.35 -2.24
N LEU A 198 3.93 -14.66 -1.93
CA LEU A 198 4.95 -15.65 -2.26
C LEU A 198 5.47 -15.41 -3.67
N PRO A 199 6.79 -15.35 -3.82
CA PRO A 199 7.39 -15.16 -5.11
C PRO A 199 6.96 -16.30 -6.01
N THR A 200 6.25 -15.99 -7.06
CA THR A 200 6.12 -16.86 -8.23
C THR A 200 7.43 -16.87 -9.03
N THR A 201 8.49 -16.33 -8.49
CA THR A 201 9.83 -16.48 -9.04
C THR A 201 10.42 -17.79 -8.51
N PRO A 202 10.63 -18.79 -9.37
CA PRO A 202 11.54 -19.86 -9.02
C PRO A 202 12.91 -19.22 -8.74
N TYR A 203 13.50 -19.53 -7.60
CA TYR A 203 14.91 -19.28 -7.39
C TYR A 203 15.68 -20.01 -8.51
N VAL A 204 16.27 -19.24 -9.41
CA VAL A 204 17.30 -19.72 -10.33
C VAL A 204 18.65 -19.35 -9.74
#